data_89acf3dfa9643101dab0c504eedf675b
#
_entry.id   89acf3dfa9643101dab0c504eedf675b
#
_cell.length_a   1.000
_cell.length_b   1.000
_cell.length_c   1.000
_cell.angle_alpha   90.00
_cell.angle_beta   90.00
_cell.angle_gamma   90.00
#
_symmetry.space_group_name_H-M   'P 1'
#
loop_
_entity.id
_entity.type
_entity.pdbx_description
1 polymer ?
#
loop_
_entity_poly.entity_id
_entity_poly.type
_entity_poly.pdbx_seq_one_letter_code
_entity_poly.pdbx_strand_id
1 'polypeptide(L)'
;MTQLKLKRPQPVMTYILIVLCILIYAVDRLTAFTMFGRWGYGLLSYAGMRMNDRISSGEWWRLVTPMFLHGSLLHLGMNCLGLYVWGRYMERLYGPWRYGLLLLASGFMGNVMGYAFSSYDALGISGAIF
;
A
#
# COMPACT_ATOMS: atom_id res chain seq x y z
N MET A 1 -5.76 -33.86 30.34
CA MET A 1 -4.81 -32.92 29.72
C MET A 1 -5.61 -31.79 29.08
N THR A 2 -5.67 -30.63 29.74
CA THR A 2 -6.45 -29.48 29.29
C THR A 2 -5.63 -28.78 28.19
N GLN A 3 -6.04 -28.94 26.95
CA GLN A 3 -5.46 -28.21 25.82
C GLN A 3 -5.74 -26.71 26.03
N LEU A 4 -4.73 -25.95 26.45
CA LEU A 4 -4.77 -24.49 26.42
C LEU A 4 -4.93 -24.05 24.97
N LYS A 5 -6.17 -23.71 24.58
CA LYS A 5 -6.44 -23.04 23.30
C LYS A 5 -5.81 -21.65 23.34
N LEU A 6 -4.56 -21.55 22.90
CA LEU A 6 -3.92 -20.25 22.71
C LEU A 6 -4.78 -19.46 21.71
N LYS A 7 -5.42 -18.40 22.22
CA LYS A 7 -6.22 -17.48 21.41
C LYS A 7 -5.28 -16.82 20.40
N ARG A 8 -5.38 -17.20 19.13
CA ARG A 8 -4.54 -16.61 18.07
C ARG A 8 -4.81 -15.11 18.02
N PRO A 9 -3.76 -14.25 18.03
CA PRO A 9 -3.96 -12.82 17.97
C PRO A 9 -4.71 -12.43 16.72
N GLN A 10 -5.59 -11.43 16.82
CA GLN A 10 -6.32 -10.89 15.70
C GLN A 10 -5.35 -10.12 14.79
N PRO A 11 -5.47 -10.22 13.47
CA PRO A 11 -4.57 -9.53 12.53
C PRO A 11 -4.98 -8.06 12.35
N VAL A 12 -4.78 -7.27 13.39
CA VAL A 12 -5.24 -5.87 13.50
C VAL A 12 -4.51 -4.97 12.50
N MET A 13 -3.18 -5.14 12.35
CA MET A 13 -2.37 -4.36 11.41
C MET A 13 -2.86 -4.55 9.97
N THR A 14 -3.16 -5.78 9.58
CA THR A 14 -3.71 -6.09 8.25
C THR A 14 -5.02 -5.34 7.99
N TYR A 15 -5.93 -5.34 8.95
CA TYR A 15 -7.21 -4.63 8.79
C TYR A 15 -7.03 -3.12 8.76
N ILE A 16 -6.13 -2.56 9.58
CA ILE A 16 -5.78 -1.13 9.54
C ILE A 16 -5.26 -0.76 8.14
N LEU A 17 -4.36 -1.55 7.57
CA LEU A 17 -3.80 -1.30 6.25
C LEU A 17 -4.87 -1.36 5.15
N ILE A 18 -5.77 -2.34 5.18
CA ILE A 18 -6.89 -2.45 4.23
C ILE A 18 -7.78 -1.20 4.31
N VAL A 19 -8.21 -0.82 5.52
CA VAL A 19 -9.06 0.36 5.73
C VAL A 19 -8.35 1.62 5.25
N LEU A 20 -7.06 1.78 5.59
CA LEU A 20 -6.26 2.93 5.17
C LEU A 20 -6.19 3.04 3.64
N CYS A 21 -5.91 1.94 2.92
CA CYS A 21 -5.87 1.94 1.45
C CYS A 21 -7.24 2.31 0.85
N ILE A 22 -8.34 1.79 1.41
CA ILE A 22 -9.70 2.11 0.96
C ILE A 22 -10.01 3.61 1.16
N LEU A 23 -9.71 4.16 2.34
CA LEU A 23 -9.94 5.57 2.66
C LEU A 23 -9.11 6.49 1.77
N ILE A 24 -7.82 6.20 1.60
CA ILE A 24 -6.93 6.98 0.71
C ILE A 24 -7.47 6.94 -0.73
N TYR A 25 -7.88 5.79 -1.23
CA TYR A 25 -8.46 5.66 -2.56
C TYR A 25 -9.74 6.48 -2.70
N ALA A 26 -10.64 6.41 -1.74
CA ALA A 26 -11.90 7.16 -1.76
C ALA A 26 -11.65 8.69 -1.79
N VAL A 27 -10.74 9.19 -0.94
CA VAL A 27 -10.35 10.60 -0.92
C VAL A 27 -9.70 11.01 -2.24
N ASP A 28 -8.81 10.18 -2.79
CA ASP A 28 -8.14 10.47 -4.05
C ASP A 28 -9.14 10.54 -5.23
N ARG A 29 -10.11 9.62 -5.30
CA ARG A 29 -11.18 9.66 -6.32
C ARG A 29 -12.10 10.88 -6.14
N LEU A 30 -12.45 11.24 -4.91
CA LEU A 30 -13.25 12.43 -4.62
C LEU A 30 -12.52 13.70 -5.08
N THR A 31 -11.23 13.84 -4.78
CA THR A 31 -10.43 14.99 -5.23
C THR A 31 -10.28 15.02 -6.76
N ALA A 32 -10.12 13.86 -7.41
CA ALA A 32 -10.12 13.78 -8.87
C ALA A 32 -11.41 14.32 -9.47
N PHE A 33 -12.56 13.92 -8.94
CA PHE A 33 -13.87 14.36 -9.42
C PHE A 33 -14.14 15.85 -9.12
N THR A 34 -13.90 16.31 -7.89
CA THR A 34 -14.23 17.67 -7.46
C THR A 34 -13.28 18.74 -8.02
N MET A 35 -11.97 18.43 -8.13
CA MET A 35 -10.97 19.41 -8.56
C MET A 35 -10.70 19.37 -10.08
N PHE A 36 -10.81 18.20 -10.71
CA PHE A 36 -10.46 18.01 -12.12
C PHE A 36 -11.66 17.66 -13.00
N GLY A 37 -12.86 17.51 -12.43
CA GLY A 37 -14.11 17.21 -13.14
C GLY A 37 -14.10 15.87 -13.90
N ARG A 38 -13.25 14.93 -13.50
CA ARG A 38 -13.08 13.63 -14.18
C ARG A 38 -12.71 12.51 -13.21
N TRP A 39 -13.04 11.28 -13.61
CA TRP A 39 -12.51 10.09 -12.94
C TRP A 39 -11.06 9.84 -13.40
N GLY A 40 -10.14 9.78 -12.46
CA GLY A 40 -8.72 9.59 -12.76
C GLY A 40 -7.87 9.67 -11.49
N TYR A 41 -6.64 10.10 -11.61
CA TYR A 41 -5.78 10.37 -10.47
C TYR A 41 -6.20 11.68 -9.80
N GLY A 42 -6.34 11.64 -8.47
CA GLY A 42 -6.64 12.79 -7.65
C GLY A 42 -5.38 13.43 -7.07
N LEU A 43 -5.60 14.34 -6.13
CA LEU A 43 -4.52 15.11 -5.50
C LEU A 43 -3.49 14.21 -4.81
N LEU A 44 -3.93 13.17 -4.10
CA LEU A 44 -3.04 12.27 -3.37
C LEU A 44 -2.16 11.45 -4.32
N SER A 45 -2.72 10.98 -5.45
CA SER A 45 -1.94 10.30 -6.48
C SER A 45 -0.89 11.22 -7.09
N TYR A 46 -1.24 12.44 -7.45
CA TYR A 46 -0.26 13.42 -7.97
C TYR A 46 0.84 13.76 -6.97
N ALA A 47 0.49 13.90 -5.68
CA ALA A 47 1.45 14.22 -4.64
C ALA A 47 2.35 13.05 -4.25
N GLY A 48 1.89 11.81 -4.42
CA GLY A 48 2.52 10.65 -3.79
C GLY A 48 2.88 9.47 -4.69
N MET A 49 2.42 9.39 -5.95
CA MET A 49 2.81 8.30 -6.84
C MET A 49 4.31 8.33 -7.15
N ARG A 50 4.91 7.17 -7.41
CA ARG A 50 6.31 7.10 -7.81
C ARG A 50 6.48 7.72 -9.20
N MET A 51 7.24 8.78 -9.25
CA MET A 51 7.65 9.47 -10.47
C MET A 51 9.14 9.72 -10.38
N ASN A 52 9.91 9.10 -11.27
CA ASN A 52 11.38 9.10 -11.16
C ASN A 52 11.98 10.52 -11.23
N ASP A 53 11.46 11.37 -12.10
CA ASP A 53 11.91 12.76 -12.23
C ASP A 53 11.72 13.57 -10.94
N ARG A 54 10.59 13.33 -10.25
CA ARG A 54 10.29 13.99 -8.99
C ARG A 54 11.16 13.50 -7.84
N ILE A 55 11.44 12.18 -7.80
CA ILE A 55 12.37 11.60 -6.83
C ILE A 55 13.77 12.19 -7.03
N SER A 56 14.23 12.30 -8.27
CA SER A 56 15.53 12.93 -8.62
C SER A 56 15.57 14.42 -8.24
N SER A 57 14.43 15.09 -8.21
CA SER A 57 14.29 16.49 -7.77
C SER A 57 14.18 16.65 -6.25
N GLY A 58 14.27 15.55 -5.47
CA GLY A 58 14.25 15.57 -4.00
C GLY A 58 12.94 15.17 -3.35
N GLU A 59 11.93 14.70 -4.09
CA GLU A 59 10.65 14.24 -3.53
C GLU A 59 10.74 12.79 -3.03
N TRP A 60 11.62 12.52 -2.04
CA TRP A 60 11.96 11.19 -1.54
C TRP A 60 10.79 10.40 -0.91
N TRP A 61 9.75 11.10 -0.43
CA TRP A 61 8.54 10.43 0.08
C TRP A 61 7.87 9.54 -0.95
N ARG A 62 8.07 9.78 -2.24
CA ARG A 62 7.58 8.96 -3.35
C ARG A 62 8.20 7.56 -3.45
N LEU A 63 9.14 7.24 -2.56
CA LEU A 63 9.62 5.87 -2.37
C LEU A 63 8.76 5.08 -1.35
N VAL A 64 7.92 5.78 -0.57
CA VAL A 64 7.06 5.15 0.45
C VAL A 64 5.57 5.33 0.12
N THR A 65 5.16 6.54 -0.23
CA THR A 65 3.73 6.90 -0.41
C THR A 65 3.00 6.09 -1.49
N PRO A 66 3.65 5.63 -2.61
CA PRO A 66 2.96 4.85 -3.63
C PRO A 66 2.31 3.57 -3.10
N MET A 67 2.85 3.00 -2.02
CA MET A 67 2.32 1.77 -1.42
C MET A 67 0.85 1.89 -1.01
N PHE A 68 0.39 3.07 -0.65
CA PHE A 68 -0.97 3.33 -0.16
C PHE A 68 -1.91 3.84 -1.25
N LEU A 69 -1.41 4.14 -2.44
CA LEU A 69 -2.15 4.70 -3.56
C LEU A 69 -2.57 3.61 -4.54
N HIS A 70 -3.72 3.78 -5.19
CA HIS A 70 -4.26 2.79 -6.12
C HIS A 70 -4.89 3.46 -7.34
N GLY A 71 -4.52 2.99 -8.53
CA GLY A 71 -4.95 3.59 -9.80
C GLY A 71 -6.36 3.22 -10.22
N SER A 72 -6.89 2.08 -9.76
CA SER A 72 -8.21 1.60 -10.10
C SER A 72 -8.85 0.80 -8.97
N LEU A 73 -10.17 0.65 -9.01
CA LEU A 73 -10.91 -0.15 -8.03
C LEU A 73 -10.49 -1.64 -8.07
N LEU A 74 -10.22 -2.16 -9.28
CA LEU A 74 -9.73 -3.54 -9.43
C LEU A 74 -8.35 -3.70 -8.77
N HIS A 75 -7.44 -2.75 -9.00
CA HIS A 75 -6.11 -2.76 -8.38
C HIS A 75 -6.19 -2.70 -6.85
N LEU A 76 -7.01 -1.81 -6.30
CA LEU A 76 -7.29 -1.75 -4.88
C LEU A 76 -7.85 -3.08 -4.34
N GLY A 77 -8.85 -3.65 -5.04
CA GLY A 77 -9.50 -4.91 -4.64
C GLY A 77 -8.52 -6.08 -4.58
N MET A 78 -7.66 -6.22 -5.59
CA MET A 78 -6.64 -7.27 -5.62
C MET A 78 -5.60 -7.10 -4.49
N ASN A 79 -5.17 -5.88 -4.22
CA ASN A 79 -4.25 -5.60 -3.11
C ASN A 79 -4.90 -5.85 -1.74
N CYS A 80 -6.15 -5.44 -1.54
CA CYS A 80 -6.91 -5.74 -0.32
C CYS A 80 -7.11 -7.25 -0.14
N LEU A 81 -7.37 -7.99 -1.22
CA LEU A 81 -7.45 -9.45 -1.18
C LEU A 81 -6.11 -10.08 -0.79
N GLY A 82 -5.01 -9.64 -1.39
CA GLY A 82 -3.66 -10.08 -1.04
C GLY A 82 -3.32 -9.81 0.43
N LEU A 83 -3.58 -8.61 0.92
CA LEU A 83 -3.46 -8.28 2.34
C LEU A 83 -4.35 -9.17 3.22
N TYR A 84 -5.60 -9.38 2.84
CA TYR A 84 -6.53 -10.21 3.61
C TYR A 84 -6.06 -11.66 3.70
N VAL A 85 -5.56 -12.24 2.63
CA VAL A 85 -5.11 -13.65 2.59
C VAL A 85 -3.72 -13.78 3.21
N TRP A 86 -2.72 -13.12 2.63
CA TRP A 86 -1.31 -13.26 3.01
C TRP A 86 -0.94 -12.43 4.23
N GLY A 87 -1.44 -11.20 4.33
CA GLY A 87 -1.16 -10.30 5.44
C GLY A 87 -1.63 -10.88 6.77
N ARG A 88 -2.84 -11.41 6.82
CA ARG A 88 -3.36 -12.08 8.03
C ARG A 88 -2.50 -13.29 8.45
N TYR A 89 -2.00 -14.04 7.49
CA TYR A 89 -1.12 -15.17 7.78
C TYR A 89 0.23 -14.68 8.32
N MET A 90 0.85 -13.73 7.64
CA MET A 90 2.15 -13.16 8.02
C MET A 90 2.09 -12.44 9.37
N GLU A 91 1.03 -11.66 9.63
CA GLU A 91 0.86 -10.98 10.91
C GLU A 91 0.71 -11.96 12.07
N ARG A 92 -0.01 -13.08 11.86
CA ARG A 92 -0.12 -14.14 12.88
C ARG A 92 1.19 -14.86 13.14
N LEU A 93 2.06 -14.94 12.14
CA LEU A 93 3.35 -15.61 12.24
C LEU A 93 4.40 -14.73 12.93
N TYR A 94 4.51 -13.45 12.51
CA TYR A 94 5.54 -12.53 12.97
C TYR A 94 5.10 -11.54 14.04
N GLY A 95 3.79 -11.40 14.25
CA GLY A 95 3.20 -10.35 15.06
C GLY A 95 3.05 -9.01 14.29
N PRO A 96 2.19 -8.08 14.81
CA PRO A 96 1.81 -6.89 14.06
C PRO A 96 2.99 -5.96 13.71
N TRP A 97 3.90 -5.71 14.66
CA TRP A 97 5.02 -4.79 14.44
C TRP A 97 6.03 -5.32 13.43
N ARG A 98 6.44 -6.58 13.56
CA ARG A 98 7.40 -7.19 12.63
C ARG A 98 6.79 -7.31 11.23
N TYR A 99 5.53 -7.68 11.15
CA TYR A 99 4.81 -7.72 9.87
C TYR A 99 4.73 -6.33 9.23
N GLY A 100 4.35 -5.29 9.98
CA GLY A 100 4.31 -3.91 9.49
C GLY A 100 5.66 -3.43 8.98
N LEU A 101 6.74 -3.69 9.73
CA LEU A 101 8.12 -3.33 9.31
C LEU A 101 8.55 -4.09 8.05
N LEU A 102 8.25 -5.40 7.96
CA LEU A 102 8.56 -6.20 6.77
C LEU A 102 7.82 -5.67 5.54
N LEU A 103 6.53 -5.35 5.68
CA LEU A 103 5.72 -4.80 4.59
C LEU A 103 6.26 -3.44 4.12
N LEU A 104 6.57 -2.54 5.05
CA LEU A 104 7.13 -1.22 4.72
C LEU A 104 8.50 -1.35 4.05
N ALA A 105 9.39 -2.20 4.58
CA ALA A 105 10.71 -2.42 4.00
C ALA A 105 10.62 -3.02 2.60
N SER A 106 9.77 -4.05 2.40
CA SER A 106 9.56 -4.67 1.09
C SER A 106 9.00 -3.68 0.07
N GLY A 107 8.00 -2.90 0.44
CA GLY A 107 7.40 -1.90 -0.45
C GLY A 107 8.37 -0.75 -0.77
N PHE A 108 9.13 -0.28 0.23
CA PHE A 108 10.19 0.70 0.01
C PHE A 108 11.24 0.18 -0.97
N MET A 109 11.77 -1.03 -0.74
CA MET A 109 12.75 -1.64 -1.65
C MET A 109 12.17 -1.88 -3.04
N GLY A 110 10.91 -2.30 -3.17
CA GLY A 110 10.22 -2.41 -4.45
C GLY A 110 10.17 -1.07 -5.21
N ASN A 111 9.90 0.03 -4.51
CA ASN A 111 9.92 1.37 -5.11
C ASN A 111 11.34 1.85 -5.45
N VAL A 112 12.34 1.54 -4.62
CA VAL A 112 13.77 1.83 -4.92
C VAL A 112 14.21 1.08 -6.17
N MET A 113 13.93 -0.21 -6.26
CA MET A 113 14.24 -1.02 -7.45
C MET A 113 13.48 -0.50 -8.67
N GLY A 114 12.22 -0.14 -8.51
CA GLY A 114 11.45 0.47 -9.58
C GLY A 114 12.00 1.83 -10.03
N TYR A 115 12.49 2.66 -9.11
CA TYR A 115 13.18 3.90 -9.43
C TYR A 115 14.47 3.66 -10.22
N ALA A 116 15.25 2.63 -9.84
CA ALA A 116 16.53 2.33 -10.46
C ALA A 116 16.41 1.67 -11.85
N PHE A 117 15.37 0.86 -12.09
CA PHE A 117 15.30 -0.02 -13.25
C PHE A 117 14.04 0.12 -14.10
N SER A 118 13.09 0.99 -13.74
CA SER A 118 11.84 1.21 -14.48
C SER A 118 11.62 2.69 -14.75
N SER A 119 11.28 3.01 -15.99
CA SER A 119 10.88 4.38 -16.40
C SER A 119 9.38 4.65 -16.18
N TYR A 120 8.61 3.67 -15.75
CA TYR A 120 7.16 3.83 -15.57
C TYR A 120 6.83 4.33 -14.17
N ASP A 121 5.86 5.24 -14.10
CA ASP A 121 5.26 5.67 -12.84
C ASP A 121 4.52 4.49 -12.18
N ALA A 122 4.54 4.44 -10.85
CA ALA A 122 3.93 3.33 -10.13
C ALA A 122 3.19 3.79 -8.88
N LEU A 123 2.19 2.98 -8.52
CA LEU A 123 1.45 3.06 -7.28
C LEU A 123 0.87 1.68 -6.92
N GLY A 124 0.62 1.45 -5.64
CA GLY A 124 0.07 0.20 -5.09
C GLY A 124 1.05 -0.54 -4.18
N ILE A 125 0.48 -1.26 -3.22
CA ILE A 125 1.21 -2.06 -2.24
C ILE A 125 1.64 -3.44 -2.80
N SER A 126 1.33 -3.72 -4.05
CA SER A 126 1.60 -5.04 -4.68
C SER A 126 3.06 -5.45 -4.59
N GLY A 127 3.99 -4.52 -4.77
CA GLY A 127 5.43 -4.78 -4.62
C GLY A 127 5.89 -5.18 -3.21
N ALA A 128 5.01 -5.03 -2.20
CA ALA A 128 5.28 -5.49 -0.84
C ALA A 128 4.55 -6.81 -0.50
N ILE A 129 3.47 -7.14 -1.24
CA ILE A 129 2.65 -8.33 -1.01
C ILE A 129 3.21 -9.53 -1.76
N PHE A 130 3.73 -9.34 -2.97
CA PHE A 130 4.23 -10.33 -3.91
C PHE A 130 5.74 -10.21 -4.12
#